data_3558d2366e12c966b2e1ade910199fe7
#
_entry.id   3558d2366e12c966b2e1ade910199fe7
#
_cell.length_a   1.000
_cell.length_b   1.000
_cell.length_c   1.000
_cell.angle_alpha   90.00
_cell.angle_beta   90.00
_cell.angle_gamma   90.00
#
_symmetry.space_group_name_H-M   'P 1'
#
loop_
_entity.id
_entity.type
_entity.pdbx_description
1 polymer ?
#
loop_
_entity_poly.entity_id
_entity_poly.type
_entity_poly.pdbx_seq_one_letter_code
_entity_poly.pdbx_strand_id
1 'polypeptide(L)'
;MTAGKGIYMGLEDPSRALKALDFRCAMEDGSWVTGFRTRVYTGAEFGEDAAPGFGIVWKAFSGDWMTAAEIYRRWFEENLPAGLKKLSETPLPDWYTKDMPLVVTYPVRGRHDMDIMEPNTLFPYNNVLPYIDEFAEKTGMKIMVLLMHWEGTAPWAPPYVWPPFGGEEMFHDFAEELHRRGDLLGVYCSGFDFTAKSNLNDFDMREKIGKEDLKRFFCAGPDGEVQICRICTGQRSGYEICPAC
;
A
#
# COMPACT_ATOMS: atom_id res chain seq x y z
N MET A 1 -28.86 -12.21 4.68
CA MET A 1 -28.82 -11.96 3.23
C MET A 1 -29.57 -13.09 2.56
N THR A 2 -30.67 -12.78 1.89
CA THR A 2 -31.40 -13.75 1.08
C THR A 2 -30.57 -14.13 -0.12
N ALA A 3 -30.43 -15.42 -0.41
CA ALA A 3 -29.79 -15.91 -1.63
C ALA A 3 -30.46 -15.22 -2.83
N GLY A 4 -29.76 -14.31 -3.45
CA GLY A 4 -30.28 -13.43 -4.48
C GLY A 4 -29.81 -13.83 -5.85
N LYS A 5 -30.27 -13.10 -6.84
CA LYS A 5 -29.68 -13.08 -8.17
C LYS A 5 -28.71 -11.90 -8.26
N GLY A 6 -27.59 -12.11 -8.89
CA GLY A 6 -26.57 -11.07 -9.08
C GLY A 6 -26.04 -11.05 -10.51
N ILE A 7 -25.34 -9.99 -10.81
CA ILE A 7 -24.55 -9.87 -12.04
C ILE A 7 -23.09 -9.79 -11.63
N TYR A 8 -22.31 -10.74 -12.11
CA TYR A 8 -20.85 -10.67 -12.05
C TYR A 8 -20.35 -9.85 -13.23
N MET A 9 -19.41 -8.97 -12.96
CA MET A 9 -18.69 -8.25 -13.99
C MET A 9 -17.19 -8.35 -13.71
N GLY A 10 -16.46 -8.93 -14.62
CA GLY A 10 -15.02 -9.16 -14.51
C GLY A 10 -14.27 -8.55 -15.69
N LEU A 11 -13.06 -8.11 -15.40
CA LEU A 11 -12.08 -7.75 -16.41
C LEU A 11 -11.11 -8.92 -16.51
N GLU A 12 -11.33 -9.76 -17.50
CA GLU A 12 -10.54 -10.97 -17.73
C GLU A 12 -9.27 -10.58 -18.52
N ASP A 13 -8.33 -9.95 -17.82
CA ASP A 13 -7.09 -9.43 -18.37
C ASP A 13 -5.87 -10.25 -17.92
N PRO A 14 -5.38 -11.16 -18.73
CA PRO A 14 -4.18 -11.94 -18.42
C PRO A 14 -2.91 -11.09 -18.42
N SER A 15 -2.91 -9.93 -19.11
CA SER A 15 -1.75 -9.01 -19.13
C SER A 15 -1.60 -8.23 -17.83
N ARG A 16 -2.67 -8.13 -17.04
CA ARG A 16 -2.73 -7.35 -15.80
C ARG A 16 -2.38 -5.88 -15.97
N ALA A 17 -2.78 -5.32 -17.10
CA ALA A 17 -2.64 -3.91 -17.36
C ALA A 17 -3.22 -3.07 -16.21
N LEU A 18 -2.59 -1.96 -15.92
CA LEU A 18 -3.07 -1.04 -14.90
C LEU A 18 -4.47 -0.54 -15.27
N LYS A 19 -5.39 -0.65 -14.31
CA LYS A 19 -6.79 -0.27 -14.50
C LYS A 19 -7.42 0.20 -13.19
N ALA A 20 -8.40 1.06 -13.28
CA ALA A 20 -9.23 1.47 -12.16
C ALA A 20 -10.69 1.06 -12.41
N LEU A 21 -11.34 0.63 -11.34
CA LEU A 21 -12.74 0.24 -11.32
C LEU A 21 -13.50 1.20 -10.42
N ASP A 22 -14.47 1.89 -10.99
CA ASP A 22 -15.38 2.77 -10.24
C ASP A 22 -16.78 2.15 -10.26
N PHE A 23 -17.33 1.94 -9.08
CA PHE A 23 -18.72 1.55 -8.91
C PHE A 23 -19.52 2.73 -8.36
N ARG A 24 -20.60 3.05 -9.01
CA ARG A 24 -21.51 4.13 -8.59
C ARG A 24 -22.91 3.58 -8.46
N CYS A 25 -23.53 3.85 -7.33
CA CYS A 25 -24.95 3.68 -7.13
C CYS A 25 -25.56 5.03 -6.78
N ALA A 26 -26.51 5.49 -7.57
CA ALA A 26 -27.15 6.78 -7.38
C ALA A 26 -28.67 6.67 -7.64
N MET A 27 -29.44 7.55 -7.06
CA MET A 27 -30.85 7.71 -7.38
C MET A 27 -30.98 8.75 -8.48
N GLU A 28 -31.55 8.35 -9.61
CA GLU A 28 -31.80 9.22 -10.76
C GLU A 28 -33.30 9.05 -11.14
N ASP A 29 -34.03 10.15 -11.23
CA ASP A 29 -35.46 10.19 -11.58
C ASP A 29 -36.32 9.19 -10.76
N GLY A 30 -36.03 9.06 -9.45
CA GLY A 30 -36.76 8.18 -8.55
C GLY A 30 -36.43 6.67 -8.67
N SER A 31 -35.45 6.34 -9.48
CA SER A 31 -34.96 4.96 -9.67
C SER A 31 -33.51 4.83 -9.27
N TRP A 32 -33.14 3.67 -8.68
CA TRP A 32 -31.74 3.35 -8.43
C TRP A 32 -31.02 2.98 -9.71
N VAL A 33 -30.02 3.76 -10.06
CA VAL A 33 -29.13 3.50 -11.19
C VAL A 33 -27.78 3.05 -10.69
N THR A 34 -27.34 1.92 -11.18
CA THR A 34 -26.01 1.38 -10.89
C THR A 34 -25.13 1.53 -12.12
N GLY A 35 -24.07 2.28 -11.97
CA GLY A 35 -23.06 2.50 -13.00
C GLY A 35 -21.76 1.80 -12.69
N PHE A 36 -21.12 1.30 -13.73
CA PHE A 36 -19.80 0.71 -13.64
C PHE A 36 -18.89 1.37 -14.65
N ARG A 37 -17.77 1.91 -14.19
CA ARG A 37 -16.77 2.55 -15.05
C ARG A 37 -15.45 1.84 -14.90
N THR A 38 -14.86 1.48 -16.02
CA THR A 38 -13.50 0.98 -16.09
C THR A 38 -12.63 2.01 -16.80
N ARG A 39 -11.52 2.38 -16.16
CA ARG A 39 -10.43 3.14 -16.78
C ARG A 39 -9.27 2.19 -17.00
N VAL A 40 -8.77 2.14 -18.23
CA VAL A 40 -7.67 1.26 -18.63
C VAL A 40 -6.54 2.14 -19.14
N TYR A 41 -5.33 1.84 -18.69
CA TYR A 41 -4.12 2.50 -19.16
C TYR A 41 -3.53 1.62 -20.28
N THR A 42 -3.67 2.08 -21.52
CA THR A 42 -3.32 1.28 -22.69
C THR A 42 -1.88 1.44 -23.13
N GLY A 43 -1.16 2.43 -22.58
CA GLY A 43 0.17 2.80 -23.03
C GLY A 43 0.22 3.46 -24.40
N ALA A 44 -0.94 3.74 -25.02
CA ALA A 44 -1.00 4.47 -26.29
C ALA A 44 -0.60 5.93 -26.10
N GLU A 45 0.03 6.51 -27.12
CA GLU A 45 0.33 7.93 -27.14
C GLU A 45 -0.96 8.75 -27.27
N PHE A 46 -0.90 9.99 -26.83
CA PHE A 46 -2.06 10.88 -26.86
C PHE A 46 -2.50 11.15 -28.30
N GLY A 47 -3.77 10.84 -28.61
CA GLY A 47 -4.35 10.98 -29.92
C GLY A 47 -4.36 9.71 -30.77
N GLU A 48 -3.81 8.62 -30.27
CA GLU A 48 -3.91 7.30 -30.90
C GLU A 48 -5.15 6.54 -30.44
N ASP A 49 -5.72 5.75 -31.36
CA ASP A 49 -6.78 4.81 -31.00
C ASP A 49 -6.22 3.68 -30.13
N ALA A 50 -6.88 3.46 -29.00
CA ALA A 50 -6.49 2.40 -28.09
C ALA A 50 -7.69 1.53 -27.72
N ALA A 51 -7.50 0.22 -27.80
CA ALA A 51 -8.45 -0.75 -27.28
C ALA A 51 -7.82 -1.55 -26.17
N PRO A 52 -8.59 -1.90 -25.12
CA PRO A 52 -8.09 -2.83 -24.10
C PRO A 52 -7.81 -4.18 -24.77
N GLY A 53 -6.64 -4.77 -24.49
CA GLY A 53 -6.24 -6.09 -24.99
C GLY A 53 -6.97 -7.26 -24.31
N PHE A 54 -8.09 -7.02 -23.63
CA PHE A 54 -8.82 -8.01 -22.85
C PHE A 54 -10.33 -7.80 -22.89
N GLY A 55 -11.10 -8.84 -22.50
CA GLY A 55 -12.55 -8.82 -22.47
C GLY A 55 -13.12 -8.31 -21.15
N ILE A 56 -14.31 -7.70 -21.25
CA ILE A 56 -15.18 -7.43 -20.10
C ILE A 56 -16.27 -8.49 -20.12
N VAL A 57 -16.33 -9.28 -19.06
CA VAL A 57 -17.26 -10.39 -18.95
C VAL A 57 -18.42 -10.03 -18.03
N TRP A 58 -19.64 -10.27 -18.51
CA TRP A 58 -20.87 -10.13 -17.74
C TRP A 58 -21.52 -11.50 -17.57
N LYS A 59 -21.84 -11.87 -16.35
CA LYS A 59 -22.46 -13.15 -16.06
C LYS A 59 -23.53 -13.02 -14.98
N ALA A 60 -24.75 -13.43 -15.28
CA ALA A 60 -25.77 -13.58 -14.26
C ALA A 60 -25.48 -14.82 -13.40
N PHE A 61 -25.69 -14.71 -12.10
CA PHE A 61 -25.55 -15.81 -11.16
C PHE A 61 -26.67 -15.81 -10.12
N SER A 62 -26.87 -16.97 -9.50
CA SER A 62 -27.75 -17.13 -8.34
C SER A 62 -26.89 -17.50 -7.13
N GLY A 63 -27.08 -16.82 -6.04
CA GLY A 63 -26.27 -16.98 -4.82
C GLY A 63 -25.90 -15.65 -4.20
N ASP A 64 -24.78 -15.62 -3.52
CA ASP A 64 -24.21 -14.45 -2.87
C ASP A 64 -22.88 -14.02 -3.53
N TRP A 65 -22.19 -13.08 -2.90
CA TRP A 65 -20.90 -12.59 -3.38
C TRP A 65 -19.81 -13.65 -3.46
N MET A 66 -19.90 -14.74 -2.65
CA MET A 66 -18.97 -15.88 -2.72
C MET A 66 -19.09 -16.60 -4.06
N THR A 67 -20.33 -16.73 -4.60
CA THR A 67 -20.56 -17.28 -5.93
C THR A 67 -19.90 -16.45 -7.02
N ALA A 68 -19.96 -15.12 -6.89
CA ALA A 68 -19.26 -14.22 -7.81
C ALA A 68 -17.73 -14.34 -7.69
N ALA A 69 -17.20 -14.43 -6.49
CA ALA A 69 -15.79 -14.65 -6.23
C ALA A 69 -15.28 -15.97 -6.84
N GLU A 70 -16.09 -17.03 -6.79
CA GLU A 70 -15.75 -18.32 -7.38
C GLU A 70 -15.68 -18.28 -8.92
N ILE A 71 -16.51 -17.44 -9.57
CA ILE A 71 -16.42 -17.21 -11.01
C ILE A 71 -15.05 -16.63 -11.37
N TYR A 72 -14.62 -15.57 -10.65
CA TYR A 72 -13.33 -14.93 -10.85
C TYR A 72 -12.16 -15.87 -10.54
N ARG A 73 -12.27 -16.62 -9.44
CA ARG A 73 -11.24 -17.56 -9.01
C ARG A 73 -10.91 -18.60 -10.07
N ARG A 74 -11.90 -19.16 -10.73
CA ARG A 74 -11.68 -20.13 -11.82
C ARG A 74 -10.88 -19.52 -12.95
N TRP A 75 -11.31 -18.35 -13.42
CA TRP A 75 -10.58 -17.64 -14.46
C TRP A 75 -9.15 -17.34 -14.01
N PHE A 76 -8.97 -16.85 -12.77
CA PHE A 76 -7.65 -16.52 -12.23
C PHE A 76 -6.72 -17.73 -12.16
N GLU A 77 -7.23 -18.88 -11.71
CA GLU A 77 -6.44 -20.12 -11.63
C GLU A 77 -6.03 -20.64 -13.02
N GLU A 78 -6.85 -20.46 -14.03
CA GLU A 78 -6.57 -20.81 -15.44
C GLU A 78 -5.57 -19.87 -16.11
N ASN A 79 -5.46 -18.64 -15.60
CA ASN A 79 -4.64 -17.57 -16.17
C ASN A 79 -3.52 -17.08 -15.21
N LEU A 80 -3.05 -17.97 -14.33
CA LEU A 80 -1.95 -17.65 -13.44
C LEU A 80 -0.68 -17.33 -14.25
N PRO A 81 0.08 -16.27 -13.88
CA PRO A 81 1.37 -16.00 -14.50
C PRO A 81 2.29 -17.18 -14.36
N ALA A 82 3.09 -17.42 -15.40
CA ALA A 82 4.16 -18.37 -15.32
C ALA A 82 5.09 -18.07 -14.12
N GLY A 83 5.31 -19.06 -13.27
CA GLY A 83 6.16 -18.94 -12.09
C GLY A 83 5.46 -18.44 -10.82
N LEU A 84 4.19 -18.02 -10.88
CA LEU A 84 3.44 -17.73 -9.68
C LEU A 84 3.08 -19.06 -8.97
N LYS A 85 3.52 -19.17 -7.73
CA LYS A 85 3.20 -20.32 -6.86
C LYS A 85 2.06 -19.99 -5.92
N LYS A 86 1.28 -20.99 -5.55
CA LYS A 86 0.34 -20.84 -4.44
C LYS A 86 1.11 -20.57 -3.14
N LEU A 87 0.47 -19.86 -2.22
CA LEU A 87 1.08 -19.57 -0.92
C LEU A 87 1.48 -20.86 -0.19
N SER A 88 0.68 -21.92 -0.32
CA SER A 88 0.96 -23.26 0.22
C SER A 88 2.18 -23.96 -0.40
N GLU A 89 2.64 -23.51 -1.56
CA GLU A 89 3.79 -24.04 -2.29
C GLU A 89 5.03 -23.14 -2.17
N THR A 90 4.90 -22.01 -1.46
CA THR A 90 5.97 -21.04 -1.27
C THR A 90 6.65 -21.31 0.07
N PRO A 91 7.99 -21.41 0.12
CA PRO A 91 8.71 -21.54 1.39
C PRO A 91 8.57 -20.22 2.16
N LEU A 92 7.69 -20.22 3.15
CA LEU A 92 7.46 -19.10 4.04
C LEU A 92 8.12 -19.37 5.40
N PRO A 93 8.56 -18.35 6.12
CA PRO A 93 9.10 -18.52 7.45
C PRO A 93 8.05 -19.11 8.42
N ASP A 94 8.50 -19.87 9.38
CA ASP A 94 7.64 -20.55 10.35
C ASP A 94 6.74 -19.60 11.12
N TRP A 95 7.23 -18.42 11.47
CA TRP A 95 6.43 -17.41 12.16
C TRP A 95 5.21 -16.93 11.35
N TYR A 96 5.25 -17.05 10.02
CA TYR A 96 4.13 -16.69 9.16
C TYR A 96 3.13 -17.85 9.00
N THR A 97 3.60 -19.10 8.97
CA THR A 97 2.76 -20.27 8.64
C THR A 97 2.28 -21.04 9.85
N LYS A 98 3.03 -21.06 10.92
CA LYS A 98 2.77 -21.90 12.11
C LYS A 98 2.48 -21.09 13.38
N ASP A 99 3.03 -19.90 13.46
CA ASP A 99 3.02 -19.09 14.67
C ASP A 99 2.77 -17.62 14.32
N MET A 100 1.65 -17.38 13.61
CA MET A 100 1.30 -16.06 13.12
C MET A 100 1.13 -15.06 14.27
N PRO A 101 1.88 -13.95 14.28
CA PRO A 101 1.82 -12.99 15.34
C PRO A 101 0.55 -12.14 15.31
N LEU A 102 0.14 -11.63 16.45
CA LEU A 102 -0.78 -10.49 16.52
C LEU A 102 -0.02 -9.22 16.12
N VAL A 103 -0.49 -8.53 15.11
CA VAL A 103 0.13 -7.28 14.66
C VAL A 103 -0.43 -6.11 15.48
N VAL A 104 0.47 -5.39 16.16
CA VAL A 104 0.15 -4.16 16.89
C VAL A 104 0.84 -3.01 16.19
N THR A 105 0.06 -2.07 15.64
CA THR A 105 0.57 -0.90 14.94
C THR A 105 0.31 0.38 15.71
N TYR A 106 1.30 1.27 15.75
CA TYR A 106 1.18 2.57 16.38
C TYR A 106 2.21 3.55 15.79
N PRO A 107 1.92 4.87 15.82
CA PRO A 107 2.87 5.89 15.45
C PRO A 107 3.80 6.22 16.62
N VAL A 108 5.06 6.50 16.35
CA VAL A 108 6.04 7.02 17.34
C VAL A 108 6.07 8.54 17.38
N ARG A 109 5.51 9.19 16.35
CA ARG A 109 5.31 10.64 16.22
C ARG A 109 3.91 10.94 15.80
N GLY A 110 3.32 12.01 16.34
CA GLY A 110 1.93 12.34 16.12
C GLY A 110 0.97 11.27 16.66
N ARG A 111 -0.30 11.37 16.33
CA ARG A 111 -1.36 10.41 16.67
C ARG A 111 -2.00 9.80 15.43
N HIS A 112 -1.87 10.49 14.30
CA HIS A 112 -2.38 10.08 12.99
C HIS A 112 -1.64 10.86 11.90
N ASP A 113 -1.85 10.47 10.64
CA ASP A 113 -1.13 10.98 9.47
C ASP A 113 -1.19 12.49 9.25
N MET A 114 -2.20 13.16 9.80
CA MET A 114 -2.43 14.60 9.65
C MET A 114 -2.01 15.41 10.89
N ASP A 115 -1.41 14.77 11.88
CA ASP A 115 -1.01 15.41 13.13
C ASP A 115 0.35 16.11 13.00
N ILE A 116 0.70 16.89 14.00
CA ILE A 116 2.05 17.42 14.17
C ILE A 116 2.98 16.25 14.48
N MET A 117 4.06 16.13 13.73
CA MET A 117 4.98 14.99 13.81
C MET A 117 6.00 15.15 14.95
N GLU A 118 5.50 15.48 16.12
CA GLU A 118 6.30 15.50 17.36
C GLU A 118 6.25 14.13 18.04
N PRO A 119 7.29 13.77 18.80
CA PRO A 119 7.32 12.53 19.58
C PRO A 119 6.09 12.44 20.49
N ASN A 120 5.46 11.29 20.51
CA ASN A 120 4.35 11.03 21.41
C ASN A 120 4.82 10.23 22.65
N THR A 121 3.88 9.85 23.53
CA THR A 121 4.20 9.15 24.78
C THR A 121 4.76 7.74 24.60
N LEU A 122 4.62 7.15 23.41
CA LEU A 122 5.16 5.84 23.04
C LEU A 122 6.61 5.92 22.54
N PHE A 123 7.17 7.13 22.47
CA PHE A 123 8.58 7.35 22.21
C PHE A 123 9.29 7.85 23.49
N PRO A 124 10.51 7.38 23.82
CA PRO A 124 11.38 6.41 23.10
C PRO A 124 10.73 5.03 22.90
N TYR A 125 11.19 4.29 21.90
CA TYR A 125 10.56 3.01 21.47
C TYR A 125 10.26 2.05 22.61
N ASN A 126 11.13 1.95 23.61
CA ASN A 126 10.95 1.04 24.74
C ASN A 126 9.76 1.39 25.65
N ASN A 127 9.17 2.58 25.53
CA ASN A 127 7.98 2.95 26.30
C ASN A 127 6.76 2.08 25.98
N VAL A 128 6.74 1.45 24.82
CA VAL A 128 5.63 0.57 24.41
C VAL A 128 5.72 -0.83 25.02
N LEU A 129 6.92 -1.28 25.43
CA LEU A 129 7.16 -2.66 25.86
C LEU A 129 6.20 -3.17 26.93
N PRO A 130 5.83 -2.40 27.97
CA PRO A 130 4.83 -2.87 28.95
C PRO A 130 3.47 -3.19 28.33
N TYR A 131 3.05 -2.43 27.30
CA TYR A 131 1.79 -2.69 26.58
C TYR A 131 1.91 -3.93 25.70
N ILE A 132 3.07 -4.15 25.07
CA ILE A 132 3.32 -5.35 24.28
C ILE A 132 3.30 -6.60 25.16
N ASP A 133 3.95 -6.53 26.32
CA ASP A 133 3.94 -7.62 27.32
C ASP A 133 2.49 -7.94 27.77
N GLU A 134 1.66 -6.92 28.01
CA GLU A 134 0.23 -7.07 28.36
C GLU A 134 -0.59 -7.72 27.23
N PHE A 135 -0.37 -7.32 25.96
CA PHE A 135 -1.03 -7.96 24.82
C PHE A 135 -0.62 -9.42 24.67
N ALA A 136 0.66 -9.71 24.77
CA ALA A 136 1.18 -11.08 24.69
C ALA A 136 0.59 -11.96 25.80
N GLU A 137 0.55 -11.48 27.04
CA GLU A 137 -0.01 -12.19 28.19
C GLU A 137 -1.51 -12.48 28.00
N LYS A 138 -2.30 -11.46 27.60
CA LYS A 138 -3.75 -11.61 27.46
C LYS A 138 -4.18 -12.47 26.28
N THR A 139 -3.39 -12.49 25.22
CA THR A 139 -3.74 -13.24 23.99
C THR A 139 -3.05 -14.59 23.91
N GLY A 140 -1.96 -14.78 24.62
CA GLY A 140 -1.09 -15.94 24.47
C GLY A 140 -0.39 -16.00 23.10
N MET A 141 -0.35 -14.88 22.37
CA MET A 141 0.20 -14.79 21.03
C MET A 141 1.53 -14.05 21.02
N LYS A 142 2.40 -14.44 20.10
CA LYS A 142 3.55 -13.62 19.70
C LYS A 142 3.08 -12.29 19.15
N ILE A 143 3.77 -11.21 19.41
CA ILE A 143 3.44 -9.89 18.90
C ILE A 143 4.38 -9.50 17.75
N MET A 144 3.84 -8.92 16.71
CA MET A 144 4.61 -8.15 15.73
C MET A 144 4.29 -6.67 15.92
N VAL A 145 5.28 -5.93 16.38
CA VAL A 145 5.16 -4.47 16.42
C VAL A 145 5.39 -3.93 15.02
N LEU A 146 4.41 -3.20 14.47
CA LEU A 146 4.50 -2.51 13.18
C LEU A 146 4.56 -1.01 13.43
N LEU A 147 5.77 -0.44 13.35
CA LEU A 147 5.99 0.98 13.60
C LEU A 147 5.51 1.86 12.45
N MET A 148 4.78 2.91 12.79
CA MET A 148 4.44 4.01 11.89
C MET A 148 5.20 5.28 12.29
N HIS A 149 5.48 6.14 11.32
CA HIS A 149 6.20 7.42 11.50
C HIS A 149 7.59 7.25 12.15
N TRP A 150 8.22 6.12 11.88
CA TRP A 150 9.54 5.75 12.40
C TRP A 150 10.69 6.36 11.60
N GLU A 151 10.42 6.87 10.42
CA GLU A 151 11.41 7.43 9.51
C GLU A 151 12.12 8.64 10.14
N GLY A 152 13.45 8.64 10.10
CA GLY A 152 14.24 9.65 10.79
C GLY A 152 14.22 11.02 10.14
N THR A 153 14.02 11.07 8.83
CA THR A 153 13.93 12.33 8.11
C THR A 153 12.52 12.94 8.28
N ALA A 154 11.62 12.60 7.40
CA ALA A 154 10.23 13.01 7.52
C ALA A 154 9.36 11.76 7.32
N PRO A 155 8.27 11.58 8.06
CA PRO A 155 7.32 10.53 7.76
C PRO A 155 6.92 10.61 6.30
N TRP A 156 6.81 9.44 5.66
CA TRP A 156 6.46 9.32 4.23
C TRP A 156 7.44 10.06 3.28
N ALA A 157 8.74 10.00 3.57
CA ALA A 157 9.76 10.63 2.76
C ALA A 157 10.68 9.61 2.05
N PRO A 158 10.14 8.60 1.34
CA PRO A 158 10.97 7.67 0.59
C PRO A 158 11.78 8.41 -0.49
N PRO A 159 13.00 7.92 -0.79
CA PRO A 159 13.70 6.84 -0.12
C PRO A 159 14.48 7.25 1.14
N TYR A 160 14.34 8.48 1.61
CA TYR A 160 15.13 9.08 2.67
C TYR A 160 14.54 8.80 4.06
N VAL A 161 14.37 7.55 4.37
CA VAL A 161 13.76 7.12 5.63
C VAL A 161 14.78 6.82 6.72
N TRP A 162 16.02 6.53 6.32
CA TRP A 162 17.10 6.19 7.23
C TRP A 162 18.02 7.39 7.53
N PRO A 163 18.57 7.55 8.73
CA PRO A 163 18.40 6.70 9.91
C PRO A 163 16.99 6.77 10.51
N PRO A 164 16.59 5.81 11.36
CA PRO A 164 15.29 5.86 12.03
C PRO A 164 15.20 7.04 13.00
N PHE A 165 13.99 7.46 13.30
CA PHE A 165 13.77 8.53 14.27
C PHE A 165 14.32 8.14 15.64
N GLY A 166 15.10 9.02 16.26
CA GLY A 166 15.82 8.73 17.50
C GLY A 166 17.18 8.05 17.32
N GLY A 167 17.53 7.70 16.07
CA GLY A 167 18.83 7.11 15.73
C GLY A 167 18.86 5.59 15.70
N GLU A 168 19.90 5.06 15.10
CA GLU A 168 20.06 3.62 14.86
C GLU A 168 20.22 2.82 16.15
N GLU A 169 20.95 3.33 17.11
CA GLU A 169 21.19 2.64 18.38
C GLU A 169 19.88 2.37 19.14
N MET A 170 19.05 3.41 19.30
CA MET A 170 17.76 3.28 20.00
C MET A 170 16.82 2.32 19.26
N PHE A 171 16.83 2.35 17.94
CA PHE A 171 16.00 1.47 17.12
C PHE A 171 16.47 0.00 17.21
N HIS A 172 17.79 -0.19 17.21
CA HIS A 172 18.40 -1.52 17.33
C HIS A 172 18.11 -2.13 18.71
N ASP A 173 18.32 -1.34 19.78
CA ASP A 173 18.01 -1.79 21.17
C ASP A 173 16.56 -2.22 21.31
N PHE A 174 15.64 -1.49 20.70
CA PHE A 174 14.23 -1.86 20.68
C PHE A 174 13.97 -3.18 19.92
N ALA A 175 14.62 -3.35 18.78
CA ALA A 175 14.53 -4.59 18.01
C ALA A 175 15.03 -5.79 18.82
N GLU A 176 16.17 -5.64 19.52
CA GLU A 176 16.73 -6.68 20.39
C GLU A 176 15.79 -7.01 21.57
N GLU A 177 15.18 -5.98 22.19
CA GLU A 177 14.23 -6.18 23.27
C GLU A 177 12.98 -6.96 22.83
N LEU A 178 12.44 -6.69 21.63
CA LEU A 178 11.34 -7.47 21.05
C LEU A 178 11.79 -8.92 20.76
N HIS A 179 12.94 -9.11 20.12
CA HIS A 179 13.45 -10.44 19.81
C HIS A 179 13.72 -11.27 21.07
N ARG A 180 14.20 -10.66 22.15
CA ARG A 180 14.40 -11.32 23.44
C ARG A 180 13.09 -11.85 24.04
N ARG A 181 11.97 -11.20 23.73
CA ARG A 181 10.60 -11.63 24.08
C ARG A 181 10.04 -12.70 23.15
N GLY A 182 10.72 -12.97 22.04
CA GLY A 182 10.22 -13.81 20.97
C GLY A 182 9.27 -13.10 20.01
N ASP A 183 9.17 -11.77 20.13
CA ASP A 183 8.35 -10.90 19.32
C ASP A 183 9.09 -10.43 18.07
N LEU A 184 8.37 -9.74 17.17
CA LEU A 184 8.89 -9.30 15.89
C LEU A 184 8.78 -7.77 15.75
N LEU A 185 9.74 -7.18 15.05
CA LEU A 185 9.69 -5.80 14.64
C LEU A 185 9.40 -5.72 13.15
N GLY A 186 8.37 -4.96 12.80
CA GLY A 186 8.05 -4.53 11.45
C GLY A 186 8.05 -3.00 11.35
N VAL A 187 8.27 -2.49 10.16
CA VAL A 187 8.17 -1.07 9.87
C VAL A 187 7.21 -0.84 8.72
N TYR A 188 6.34 0.15 8.87
CA TYR A 188 5.49 0.58 7.78
C TYR A 188 6.31 1.50 6.86
N CYS A 189 6.61 1.00 5.67
CA CYS A 189 7.25 1.81 4.65
C CYS A 189 6.16 2.39 3.75
N SER A 190 5.93 3.69 3.86
CA SER A 190 4.91 4.34 3.04
C SER A 190 5.44 4.68 1.66
N GLY A 191 4.56 4.50 0.70
CA GLY A 191 4.61 5.22 -0.57
C GLY A 191 5.45 4.63 -1.68
N PHE A 192 4.96 4.93 -2.86
CA PHE A 192 5.64 4.74 -4.13
C PHE A 192 6.15 6.08 -4.68
N ASP A 193 6.14 7.11 -3.85
CA ASP A 193 6.57 8.44 -4.22
C ASP A 193 8.05 8.64 -3.92
N PHE A 194 8.68 9.48 -4.72
CA PHE A 194 10.03 9.96 -4.45
C PHE A 194 9.92 11.37 -3.85
N THR A 195 10.32 11.56 -2.62
CA THR A 195 10.16 12.85 -1.93
C THR A 195 10.92 13.95 -2.63
N ALA A 196 10.18 14.98 -3.08
CA ALA A 196 10.77 16.12 -3.75
C ALA A 196 11.42 17.09 -2.76
N LYS A 197 10.76 17.36 -1.65
CA LYS A 197 11.21 18.29 -0.62
C LYS A 197 10.67 17.89 0.73
N SER A 198 11.49 18.00 1.77
CA SER A 198 11.07 17.85 3.16
C SER A 198 11.15 19.21 3.86
N ASN A 199 10.14 19.51 4.69
CA ASN A 199 10.16 20.70 5.54
C ASN A 199 10.85 20.45 6.90
N LEU A 200 11.16 19.18 7.19
CA LEU A 200 11.78 18.79 8.46
C LEU A 200 13.31 18.72 8.39
N ASN A 201 13.88 18.75 7.21
CA ASN A 201 15.33 18.72 6.97
C ASN A 201 15.67 19.42 5.67
N ASP A 202 16.93 19.86 5.54
CA ASP A 202 17.50 20.52 4.37
C ASP A 202 17.65 19.54 3.19
N PHE A 203 16.53 19.11 2.67
CA PHE A 203 16.48 18.17 1.58
C PHE A 203 15.56 18.69 0.46
N ASP A 204 16.12 18.89 -0.72
CA ASP A 204 15.38 19.27 -1.92
C ASP A 204 15.86 18.44 -3.12
N MET A 205 15.08 17.41 -3.48
CA MET A 205 15.37 16.52 -4.60
C MET A 205 15.25 17.23 -5.96
N ARG A 206 14.49 18.34 -6.02
CA ARG A 206 14.32 19.11 -7.28
C ARG A 206 15.65 19.59 -7.83
N GLU A 207 16.63 19.86 -6.95
CA GLU A 207 17.98 20.22 -7.36
C GLU A 207 18.75 19.06 -8.00
N LYS A 208 18.43 17.82 -7.64
CA LYS A 208 19.14 16.62 -8.10
C LYS A 208 18.55 16.04 -9.39
N ILE A 209 17.24 16.16 -9.60
CA ILE A 209 16.53 15.54 -10.73
C ILE A 209 17.15 15.87 -12.08
N GLY A 210 17.51 17.14 -12.30
CA GLY A 210 18.14 17.57 -13.54
C GLY A 210 19.61 17.16 -13.67
N LYS A 211 20.31 16.92 -12.55
CA LYS A 211 21.75 16.58 -12.54
C LYS A 211 22.00 15.09 -12.70
N GLU A 212 21.08 14.27 -12.22
CA GLU A 212 21.25 12.81 -12.15
C GLU A 212 20.39 12.05 -13.19
N ASP A 213 19.74 12.77 -14.11
CA ASP A 213 18.82 12.20 -15.12
C ASP A 213 17.74 11.27 -14.50
N LEU A 214 17.28 11.64 -13.31
CA LEU A 214 16.26 10.88 -12.60
C LEU A 214 14.86 11.08 -13.18
N LYS A 215 14.67 12.12 -14.01
CA LYS A 215 13.36 12.49 -14.60
C LYS A 215 12.70 11.30 -15.32
N ARG A 216 13.49 10.43 -15.94
CA ARG A 216 12.99 9.25 -16.67
C ARG A 216 12.29 8.20 -15.80
N PHE A 217 12.52 8.22 -14.48
CA PHE A 217 11.92 7.26 -13.56
C PHE A 217 10.59 7.75 -12.96
N PHE A 218 10.16 8.96 -13.31
CA PHE A 218 8.95 9.55 -12.78
C PHE A 218 7.84 9.59 -13.83
N CYS A 219 6.59 9.55 -13.36
CA CYS A 219 5.44 9.76 -14.21
C CYS A 219 5.48 11.17 -14.81
N ALA A 220 5.31 11.28 -16.11
CA ALA A 220 5.18 12.55 -16.80
C ALA A 220 3.73 12.78 -17.24
N GLY A 221 3.31 14.05 -17.21
CA GLY A 221 2.05 14.49 -17.79
C GLY A 221 2.12 14.59 -19.31
N PRO A 222 0.98 14.94 -19.96
CA PRO A 222 0.92 15.11 -21.42
C PRO A 222 1.85 16.21 -21.95
N ASP A 223 2.24 17.14 -21.10
CA ASP A 223 3.20 18.22 -21.37
C ASP A 223 4.67 17.79 -21.21
N GLY A 224 4.91 16.54 -20.81
CA GLY A 224 6.24 16.01 -20.51
C GLY A 224 6.81 16.43 -19.16
N GLU A 225 6.04 17.18 -18.36
CA GLU A 225 6.48 17.57 -17.02
C GLU A 225 6.25 16.46 -16.00
N VAL A 226 7.17 16.34 -15.05
CA VAL A 226 7.10 15.33 -13.98
C VAL A 226 5.89 15.59 -13.08
N GLN A 227 5.08 14.57 -12.87
CA GLN A 227 3.92 14.65 -11.98
C GLN A 227 4.36 14.75 -10.51
N ILE A 228 3.77 15.69 -9.80
CA ILE A 228 4.02 15.90 -8.37
C ILE A 228 2.77 15.50 -7.60
N CYS A 229 2.90 14.50 -6.76
CA CYS A 229 1.86 14.12 -5.81
C CYS A 229 1.71 15.20 -4.73
N ARG A 230 0.48 15.58 -4.44
CA ARG A 230 0.17 16.45 -3.30
C ARG A 230 0.01 15.62 -2.04
N ILE A 231 0.76 16.00 -1.02
CA ILE A 231 0.63 15.39 0.28
C ILE A 231 -0.13 16.32 1.21
N CYS A 232 -1.12 15.75 1.85
CA CYS A 232 -2.12 16.48 2.63
C CYS A 232 -1.56 17.30 3.79
N THR A 233 -0.42 16.91 4.34
CA THR A 233 0.17 17.59 5.51
C THR A 233 0.95 18.85 5.18
N GLY A 234 1.23 19.14 3.91
CA GLY A 234 2.14 20.22 3.52
C GLY A 234 3.59 20.01 3.94
N GLN A 235 3.92 18.91 4.59
CA GLN A 235 5.27 18.62 5.10
C GLN A 235 6.21 18.06 4.06
N ARG A 236 5.66 17.49 2.99
CA ARG A 236 6.43 17.01 1.84
C ARG A 236 5.64 17.14 0.54
N SER A 237 6.34 17.13 -0.56
CA SER A 237 5.78 16.79 -1.87
C SER A 237 6.58 15.64 -2.45
N GLY A 238 5.94 14.78 -3.21
CA GLY A 238 6.58 13.61 -3.82
C GLY A 238 6.45 13.62 -5.33
N TYR A 239 7.41 13.03 -6.01
CA TYR A 239 7.31 12.66 -7.41
C TYR A 239 6.73 11.27 -7.53
N GLU A 240 5.71 11.12 -8.35
CA GLU A 240 5.17 9.80 -8.64
C GLU A 240 6.18 8.98 -9.43
N ILE A 241 6.46 7.77 -8.94
CA ILE A 241 7.37 6.84 -9.61
C ILE A 241 6.59 6.14 -10.72
N CYS A 242 7.18 6.09 -11.92
CA CYS A 242 6.61 5.33 -13.03
C CYS A 242 6.71 3.83 -12.73
N PRO A 243 5.59 3.11 -12.60
CA PRO A 243 5.62 1.68 -12.30
C PRO A 243 6.14 0.83 -13.47
N ALA A 244 6.26 1.42 -14.67
CA ALA A 244 6.80 0.74 -15.85
C ALA A 244 8.31 0.87 -16.00
N CYS A 245 8.94 1.75 -15.22
CA CYS A 245 10.39 1.97 -15.23
C CYS A 245 11.07 1.34 -14.03
#